data_ec4c6db123c3a9ac345e0bcd44a32a1b
#
_entry.id   ec4c6db123c3a9ac345e0bcd44a32a1b
#
_cell.length_a   1.000
_cell.length_b   1.000
_cell.length_c   1.000
_cell.angle_alpha   90.00
_cell.angle_beta   90.00
_cell.angle_gamma   90.00
#
_symmetry.space_group_name_H-M   'P 1'
#
loop_
_entity.id
_entity.type
_entity.pdbx_description
1 polymer ?
#
loop_
_entity_poly.entity_id
_entity_poly.type
_entity_poly.pdbx_seq_one_letter_code
_entity_poly.pdbx_strand_id
1 'polypeptide(L)'
;MLLTVVLCVNYNQIEKIFYPTEYSEYVEKYSNEYKVDKYLIYSIIKTESKFDPDAVSPKGASGLMQITEKTALWASKELNIKDVDIYDPETNIRMGTWYLHRLNKEFKGDLSLMISAYNGGSGNVRKWLKSSEYSDDGKSLTQIPFKETSQYTEKVLKNYRKYIEIYVYSK
;
A
#
# COMPACT_ATOMS: atom_id res chain seq x y z
N MET A 1 -22.86 26.92 -18.07
CA MET A 1 -22.24 25.69 -18.57
C MET A 1 -20.73 25.80 -18.71
N LEU A 2 -20.17 26.82 -19.36
CA LEU A 2 -18.69 26.98 -19.50
C LEU A 2 -17.96 27.14 -18.15
N LEU A 3 -18.51 27.95 -17.23
CA LEU A 3 -17.90 28.20 -15.90
C LEU A 3 -17.85 26.96 -15.02
N THR A 4 -18.87 26.12 -15.06
CA THR A 4 -18.91 24.83 -14.30
C THR A 4 -17.88 23.84 -14.83
N VAL A 5 -17.65 23.78 -16.14
CA VAL A 5 -16.63 22.91 -16.74
C VAL A 5 -15.22 23.36 -16.33
N VAL A 6 -14.93 24.67 -16.34
CA VAL A 6 -13.64 25.23 -15.93
C VAL A 6 -13.36 24.97 -14.44
N LEU A 7 -14.38 25.07 -13.58
CA LEU A 7 -14.25 24.76 -12.15
C LEU A 7 -13.97 23.27 -11.90
N CYS A 8 -14.63 22.37 -12.63
CA CYS A 8 -14.39 20.92 -12.50
C CYS A 8 -13.00 20.52 -12.99
N VAL A 9 -12.51 21.10 -14.10
CA VAL A 9 -11.16 20.83 -14.61
C VAL A 9 -10.09 21.32 -13.62
N ASN A 10 -10.27 22.50 -13.03
CA ASN A 10 -9.35 23.01 -12.00
C ASN A 10 -9.36 22.15 -10.73
N TYR A 11 -10.51 21.67 -10.29
CA TYR A 11 -10.64 20.82 -9.12
C TYR A 11 -9.86 19.50 -9.30
N ASN A 12 -10.05 18.82 -10.43
CA ASN A 12 -9.33 17.58 -10.74
C ASN A 12 -7.81 17.76 -10.82
N GLN A 13 -7.32 18.89 -11.32
CA GLN A 13 -5.89 19.19 -11.37
C GLN A 13 -5.32 19.43 -9.96
N ILE A 14 -6.06 20.13 -9.11
CA ILE A 14 -5.67 20.36 -7.71
C ILE A 14 -5.61 19.02 -6.95
N GLU A 15 -6.59 18.13 -7.13
CA GLU A 15 -6.58 16.82 -6.48
C GLU A 15 -5.37 15.97 -6.87
N LYS A 16 -4.91 16.03 -8.12
CA LYS A 16 -3.71 15.32 -8.58
C LYS A 16 -2.43 15.78 -7.89
N ILE A 17 -2.36 17.04 -7.45
CA ILE A 17 -1.24 17.54 -6.65
C ILE A 17 -1.17 16.83 -5.29
N PHE A 18 -2.33 16.59 -4.68
CA PHE A 18 -2.42 15.87 -3.40
C PHE A 18 -2.34 14.34 -3.54
N TYR A 19 -2.62 13.80 -4.73
CA TYR A 19 -2.59 12.38 -5.03
C TYR A 19 -1.68 12.12 -6.25
N PRO A 20 -0.36 12.37 -6.12
CA PRO A 20 0.58 12.20 -7.22
C PRO A 20 0.72 10.73 -7.62
N THR A 21 1.18 10.52 -8.86
CA THR A 21 1.54 9.21 -9.42
C THR A 21 3.03 9.19 -9.81
N GLU A 22 3.87 9.68 -8.90
CA GLU A 22 5.32 9.64 -9.06
C GLU A 22 5.80 8.19 -9.14
N TYR A 23 6.97 7.97 -9.75
CA TYR A 23 7.53 6.62 -9.97
C TYR A 23 6.61 5.70 -10.79
N SER A 24 5.79 6.26 -11.69
CA SER A 24 4.75 5.52 -12.44
C SER A 24 5.34 4.36 -13.25
N GLU A 25 6.53 4.51 -13.79
CA GLU A 25 7.23 3.45 -14.52
C GLU A 25 7.40 2.20 -13.66
N TYR A 26 7.92 2.34 -12.44
CA TYR A 26 8.14 1.21 -11.52
C TYR A 26 6.83 0.66 -10.96
N VAL A 27 5.90 1.55 -10.60
CA VAL A 27 4.58 1.14 -10.08
C VAL A 27 3.82 0.33 -11.14
N GLU A 28 3.78 0.77 -12.39
CA GLU A 28 3.09 0.04 -13.47
C GLU A 28 3.79 -1.28 -13.81
N LYS A 29 5.13 -1.28 -13.88
CA LYS A 29 5.93 -2.48 -14.09
C LYS A 29 5.59 -3.56 -13.06
N TYR A 30 5.69 -3.24 -11.77
CA TYR A 30 5.52 -4.22 -10.71
C TYR A 30 4.06 -4.52 -10.37
N SER A 31 3.13 -3.58 -10.59
CA SER A 31 1.70 -3.84 -10.59
C SER A 31 1.33 -4.96 -11.59
N ASN A 32 1.86 -4.86 -12.82
CA ASN A 32 1.63 -5.86 -13.85
C ASN A 32 2.31 -7.20 -13.56
N GLU A 33 3.55 -7.18 -13.06
CA GLU A 33 4.33 -8.39 -12.72
C GLU A 33 3.65 -9.18 -11.59
N TYR A 34 3.31 -8.51 -10.50
CA TYR A 34 2.78 -9.16 -9.29
C TYR A 34 1.26 -9.19 -9.21
N LYS A 35 0.54 -8.63 -10.20
CA LYS A 35 -0.94 -8.58 -10.22
C LYS A 35 -1.52 -7.90 -8.98
N VAL A 36 -0.93 -6.79 -8.59
CA VAL A 36 -1.39 -5.90 -7.53
C VAL A 36 -1.90 -4.60 -8.15
N ASP A 37 -3.08 -4.13 -7.74
CA ASP A 37 -3.64 -2.88 -8.25
C ASP A 37 -2.69 -1.70 -8.01
N LYS A 38 -2.36 -0.96 -9.07
CA LYS A 38 -1.44 0.18 -9.00
C LYS A 38 -1.89 1.28 -8.05
N TYR A 39 -3.19 1.50 -7.93
CA TYR A 39 -3.71 2.51 -7.02
C TYR A 39 -3.62 2.08 -5.55
N LEU A 40 -3.60 0.79 -5.28
CA LEU A 40 -3.25 0.28 -3.95
C LEU A 40 -1.76 0.54 -3.64
N ILE A 41 -0.87 0.32 -4.60
CA ILE A 41 0.57 0.61 -4.44
C ILE A 41 0.78 2.11 -4.15
N TYR A 42 0.20 3.01 -4.95
CA TYR A 42 0.26 4.45 -4.70
C TYR A 42 -0.30 4.84 -3.33
N SER A 43 -1.36 4.18 -2.89
CA SER A 43 -1.99 4.46 -1.59
C SER A 43 -1.11 4.07 -0.42
N ILE A 44 -0.37 2.97 -0.55
CA ILE A 44 0.66 2.54 0.41
C ILE A 44 1.81 3.55 0.41
N ILE A 45 2.43 3.86 -0.75
CA ILE A 45 3.53 4.84 -0.85
C ILE A 45 3.13 6.18 -0.23
N LYS A 46 1.95 6.69 -0.58
CA LYS A 46 1.42 7.95 -0.02
C LYS A 46 1.27 7.90 1.50
N THR A 47 0.85 6.77 2.04
CA THR A 47 0.61 6.60 3.47
C THR A 47 1.92 6.44 4.24
N GLU A 48 2.87 5.68 3.70
CA GLU A 48 4.13 5.31 4.32
C GLU A 48 5.15 6.45 4.31
N SER A 49 5.43 7.01 3.14
CA SER A 49 6.50 7.98 2.95
C SER A 49 6.06 9.33 2.40
N LYS A 50 4.82 9.47 1.89
CA LYS A 50 4.38 10.61 1.08
C LYS A 50 5.27 10.82 -0.16
N PHE A 51 5.76 9.73 -0.75
CA PHE A 51 6.68 9.68 -1.91
C PHE A 51 8.11 10.13 -1.61
N ASP A 52 8.53 10.19 -0.35
CA ASP A 52 9.92 10.44 0.04
C ASP A 52 10.72 9.12 -0.03
N PRO A 53 11.70 8.98 -0.96
CA PRO A 53 12.49 7.77 -1.11
C PRO A 53 13.49 7.57 0.04
N ASP A 54 13.85 8.64 0.75
CA ASP A 54 14.82 8.62 1.84
C ASP A 54 14.16 8.50 3.23
N ALA A 55 12.83 8.31 3.27
CA ALA A 55 12.08 8.20 4.51
C ALA A 55 12.54 7.03 5.38
N VAL A 56 12.78 7.30 6.67
CA VAL A 56 13.13 6.30 7.67
C VAL A 56 12.22 6.43 8.88
N SER A 57 11.58 5.33 9.27
CA SER A 57 10.75 5.31 10.47
C SER A 57 11.57 5.07 11.74
N PRO A 58 11.07 5.43 12.93
CA PRO A 58 11.71 5.10 14.21
C PRO A 58 11.90 3.59 14.43
N LYS A 59 11.16 2.76 13.71
CA LYS A 59 11.24 1.29 13.77
C LYS A 59 12.20 0.71 12.72
N GLY A 60 12.93 1.58 11.96
CA GLY A 60 13.91 1.16 10.95
C GLY A 60 13.30 0.68 9.63
N ALA A 61 12.05 0.99 9.35
CA ALA A 61 11.48 0.79 8.02
C ALA A 61 11.93 1.93 7.10
N SER A 62 12.24 1.64 5.83
CA SER A 62 12.94 2.56 4.92
C SER A 62 12.31 2.66 3.54
N GLY A 63 12.45 3.85 2.94
CA GLY A 63 12.10 4.17 1.57
C GLY A 63 10.60 4.34 1.32
N LEU A 64 10.23 4.39 0.05
CA LEU A 64 8.89 4.72 -0.45
C LEU A 64 7.76 3.90 0.20
N MET A 65 7.95 2.59 0.33
CA MET A 65 6.96 1.65 0.86
C MET A 65 7.30 1.18 2.30
N GLN A 66 8.25 1.84 2.96
CA GLN A 66 8.66 1.58 4.35
C GLN A 66 8.95 0.09 4.61
N ILE A 67 9.87 -0.46 3.84
CA ILE A 67 10.26 -1.86 3.96
C ILE A 67 11.20 -2.06 5.15
N THR A 68 10.86 -3.00 6.04
CA THR A 68 11.72 -3.37 7.16
C THR A 68 12.89 -4.23 6.68
N GLU A 69 14.02 -4.20 7.40
CA GLU A 69 15.18 -5.05 7.11
C GLU A 69 14.80 -6.53 6.97
N LYS A 70 13.94 -7.03 7.84
CA LYS A 70 13.46 -8.42 7.79
C LYS A 70 12.72 -8.71 6.48
N THR A 71 11.87 -7.79 6.04
CA THR A 71 11.12 -7.93 4.77
C THR A 71 12.07 -7.83 3.58
N ALA A 72 13.04 -6.91 3.62
CA ALA A 72 14.04 -6.76 2.58
C ALA A 72 14.89 -8.03 2.40
N LEU A 73 15.38 -8.59 3.50
CA LEU A 73 16.13 -9.85 3.49
C LEU A 73 15.32 -11.04 2.95
N TRP A 74 14.03 -11.08 3.26
CA TRP A 74 13.16 -12.12 2.72
C TRP A 74 12.92 -11.92 1.23
N ALA A 75 12.51 -10.70 0.84
CA ALA A 75 12.25 -10.34 -0.55
C ALA A 75 13.49 -10.55 -1.43
N SER A 76 14.68 -10.15 -0.97
CA SER A 76 15.92 -10.30 -1.73
C SER A 76 16.24 -11.75 -2.08
N LYS A 77 16.01 -12.67 -1.14
CA LYS A 77 16.19 -14.12 -1.37
C LYS A 77 15.20 -14.66 -2.39
N GLU A 78 13.92 -14.35 -2.23
CA GLU A 78 12.85 -14.83 -3.11
C GLU A 78 12.94 -14.23 -4.54
N LEU A 79 13.43 -13.00 -4.65
CA LEU A 79 13.53 -12.27 -5.91
C LEU A 79 14.93 -12.36 -6.55
N ASN A 80 15.88 -13.06 -5.92
CA ASN A 80 17.29 -13.13 -6.32
C ASN A 80 17.92 -11.74 -6.54
N ILE A 81 17.59 -10.77 -5.69
CA ILE A 81 18.17 -9.43 -5.73
C ILE A 81 19.50 -9.49 -4.95
N LYS A 82 20.60 -9.19 -5.64
CA LYS A 82 21.93 -9.00 -5.03
C LYS A 82 22.11 -7.50 -4.77
N ASP A 83 22.93 -7.18 -3.77
CA ASP A 83 23.30 -5.79 -3.45
C ASP A 83 22.08 -4.86 -3.29
N VAL A 84 21.23 -5.20 -2.29
CA VAL A 84 19.96 -4.49 -2.04
C VAL A 84 20.23 -3.07 -1.57
N ASP A 85 19.91 -2.09 -2.40
CA ASP A 85 19.70 -0.71 -1.98
C ASP A 85 18.21 -0.48 -1.72
N ILE A 86 17.85 -0.37 -0.44
CA ILE A 86 16.45 -0.19 -0.03
C ILE A 86 15.94 1.24 -0.27
N TYR A 87 16.84 2.19 -0.51
CA TYR A 87 16.50 3.57 -0.85
C TYR A 87 16.36 3.80 -2.35
N ASP A 88 16.86 2.85 -3.18
CA ASP A 88 16.57 2.87 -4.62
C ASP A 88 15.07 2.70 -4.86
N PRO A 89 14.40 3.67 -5.52
CA PRO A 89 12.95 3.64 -5.74
C PRO A 89 12.46 2.36 -6.43
N GLU A 90 13.18 1.89 -7.44
CA GLU A 90 12.78 0.67 -8.16
C GLU A 90 12.82 -0.55 -7.25
N THR A 91 13.91 -0.74 -6.52
CA THR A 91 14.11 -1.85 -5.59
C THR A 91 13.05 -1.84 -4.48
N ASN A 92 12.80 -0.68 -3.89
CA ASN A 92 11.82 -0.53 -2.81
C ASN A 92 10.40 -0.84 -3.28
N ILE A 93 9.96 -0.28 -4.42
CA ILE A 93 8.64 -0.54 -5.01
C ILE A 93 8.50 -2.01 -5.41
N ARG A 94 9.53 -2.62 -5.99
CA ARG A 94 9.53 -4.04 -6.34
C ARG A 94 9.30 -4.92 -5.12
N MET A 95 10.08 -4.70 -4.06
CA MET A 95 9.97 -5.49 -2.82
C MET A 95 8.62 -5.29 -2.13
N GLY A 96 8.16 -4.05 -2.01
CA GLY A 96 6.87 -3.74 -1.38
C GLY A 96 5.68 -4.31 -2.15
N THR A 97 5.71 -4.22 -3.49
CA THR A 97 4.65 -4.78 -4.34
C THR A 97 4.65 -6.32 -4.32
N TRP A 98 5.85 -6.94 -4.33
CA TRP A 98 5.97 -8.39 -4.12
C TRP A 98 5.39 -8.81 -2.76
N TYR A 99 5.65 -8.05 -1.70
CA TYR A 99 5.10 -8.35 -0.38
C TYR A 99 3.57 -8.22 -0.36
N LEU A 100 3.00 -7.18 -0.98
CA LEU A 100 1.55 -7.06 -1.17
C LEU A 100 0.96 -8.26 -1.93
N HIS A 101 1.63 -8.73 -2.98
CA HIS A 101 1.24 -9.95 -3.70
C HIS A 101 1.21 -11.19 -2.80
N ARG A 102 2.21 -11.36 -1.92
CA ARG A 102 2.24 -12.45 -0.93
C ARG A 102 1.05 -12.37 0.03
N LEU A 103 0.75 -11.16 0.52
CA LEU A 103 -0.41 -10.92 1.38
C LEU A 103 -1.73 -11.13 0.65
N ASN A 104 -1.82 -10.73 -0.62
CA ASN A 104 -2.98 -10.98 -1.47
C ASN A 104 -3.30 -12.47 -1.57
N LYS A 105 -2.30 -13.30 -1.82
CA LYS A 105 -2.45 -14.76 -1.83
C LYS A 105 -2.85 -15.31 -0.46
N GLU A 106 -2.22 -14.84 0.60
CA GLU A 106 -2.47 -15.31 1.97
C GLU A 106 -3.90 -15.00 2.43
N PHE A 107 -4.40 -13.79 2.12
CA PHE A 107 -5.71 -13.32 2.56
C PHE A 107 -6.78 -13.34 1.45
N LYS A 108 -6.54 -14.08 0.35
CA LYS A 108 -7.51 -14.36 -0.73
C LYS A 108 -8.15 -13.09 -1.31
N GLY A 109 -7.38 -12.02 -1.44
CA GLY A 109 -7.83 -10.76 -2.02
C GLY A 109 -8.58 -9.82 -1.09
N ASP A 110 -8.74 -10.14 0.19
CA ASP A 110 -9.34 -9.22 1.15
C ASP A 110 -8.43 -8.03 1.41
N LEU A 111 -8.81 -6.85 0.90
CA LEU A 111 -8.01 -5.63 0.99
C LEU A 111 -7.78 -5.17 2.44
N SER A 112 -8.78 -5.31 3.30
CA SER A 112 -8.68 -4.89 4.70
C SER A 112 -7.65 -5.74 5.44
N LEU A 113 -7.70 -7.06 5.25
CA LEU A 113 -6.74 -7.99 5.84
C LEU A 113 -5.34 -7.81 5.28
N MET A 114 -5.21 -7.60 3.96
CA MET A 114 -3.93 -7.34 3.31
C MET A 114 -3.25 -6.09 3.86
N ILE A 115 -3.98 -4.98 3.93
CA ILE A 115 -3.47 -3.70 4.42
C ILE A 115 -3.13 -3.79 5.91
N SER A 116 -4.00 -4.44 6.70
CA SER A 116 -3.74 -4.68 8.13
C SER A 116 -2.50 -5.55 8.34
N ALA A 117 -2.29 -6.55 7.49
CA ALA A 117 -1.13 -7.44 7.55
C ALA A 117 0.16 -6.75 7.08
N TYR A 118 0.06 -5.82 6.14
CA TYR A 118 1.20 -5.02 5.68
C TYR A 118 1.82 -4.22 6.84
N ASN A 119 0.99 -3.53 7.61
CA ASN A 119 1.43 -2.74 8.76
C ASN A 119 1.59 -3.56 10.04
N GLY A 120 0.60 -4.36 10.40
CA GLY A 120 0.55 -5.08 11.67
C GLY A 120 1.21 -6.46 11.65
N GLY A 121 1.62 -6.94 10.47
CA GLY A 121 2.19 -8.27 10.26
C GLY A 121 1.15 -9.37 10.08
N SER A 122 1.35 -10.25 9.09
CA SER A 122 0.42 -11.34 8.75
C SER A 122 0.19 -12.32 9.90
N GLY A 123 1.21 -12.54 10.73
CA GLY A 123 1.09 -13.39 11.92
C GLY A 123 0.07 -12.89 12.94
N ASN A 124 0.00 -11.58 13.16
CA ASN A 124 -1.00 -10.97 14.03
C ASN A 124 -2.39 -11.07 13.43
N VAL A 125 -2.55 -10.74 12.15
CA VAL A 125 -3.85 -10.86 11.48
C VAL A 125 -4.39 -12.28 11.54
N ARG A 126 -3.54 -13.32 11.32
CA ARG A 126 -3.94 -14.73 11.51
C ARG A 126 -4.38 -15.06 12.93
N LYS A 127 -3.73 -14.48 13.94
CA LYS A 127 -4.14 -14.66 15.33
C LYS A 127 -5.48 -14.01 15.60
N TRP A 128 -5.70 -12.79 15.10
CA TRP A 128 -6.98 -12.08 15.27
C TRP A 128 -8.12 -12.81 14.58
N LEU A 129 -7.92 -13.34 13.37
CA LEU A 129 -8.94 -14.15 12.69
C LEU A 129 -9.33 -15.43 13.42
N LYS A 130 -8.47 -15.96 14.30
CA LYS A 130 -8.77 -17.16 15.13
C LYS A 130 -9.43 -16.81 16.46
N SER A 131 -9.53 -15.56 16.82
CA SER A 131 -10.12 -15.09 18.08
C SER A 131 -11.56 -14.67 17.87
N SER A 132 -12.48 -15.23 18.62
CA SER A 132 -13.89 -14.83 18.64
C SER A 132 -14.11 -13.39 19.12
N GLU A 133 -13.11 -12.77 19.72
CA GLU A 133 -13.14 -11.36 20.11
C GLU A 133 -13.02 -10.42 18.89
N TYR A 134 -12.35 -10.87 17.81
CA TYR A 134 -12.00 -10.01 16.68
C TYR A 134 -12.56 -10.51 15.34
N SER A 135 -13.13 -11.71 15.31
CA SER A 135 -13.66 -12.31 14.09
C SER A 135 -14.79 -13.29 14.44
N ASP A 136 -15.94 -13.12 13.80
CA ASP A 136 -17.10 -14.00 13.99
C ASP A 136 -17.04 -15.25 13.10
N ASP A 137 -16.37 -15.13 11.95
CA ASP A 137 -16.38 -16.16 10.88
C ASP A 137 -14.99 -16.77 10.59
N GLY A 138 -13.95 -16.27 11.26
CA GLY A 138 -12.56 -16.66 11.02
C GLY A 138 -12.01 -16.20 9.65
N LYS A 139 -12.74 -15.36 8.92
CA LYS A 139 -12.39 -14.91 7.55
C LYS A 139 -12.30 -13.40 7.44
N SER A 140 -13.05 -12.66 8.22
CA SER A 140 -13.05 -11.20 8.28
C SER A 140 -12.86 -10.71 9.71
N LEU A 141 -12.31 -9.50 9.88
CA LEU A 141 -12.15 -8.87 11.19
C LEU A 141 -13.32 -7.93 11.47
N THR A 142 -13.96 -8.09 12.61
CA THR A 142 -14.97 -7.14 13.14
C THR A 142 -14.29 -5.89 13.69
N GLN A 143 -13.07 -6.04 14.22
CA GLN A 143 -12.21 -4.94 14.66
C GLN A 143 -10.73 -5.30 14.53
N ILE A 144 -9.90 -4.30 14.36
CA ILE A 144 -8.43 -4.45 14.33
C ILE A 144 -7.90 -4.04 15.70
N PRO A 145 -7.30 -4.96 16.50
CA PRO A 145 -6.94 -4.68 17.90
C PRO A 145 -5.86 -3.60 18.06
N PHE A 146 -4.91 -3.55 17.13
CA PHE A 146 -3.85 -2.54 17.19
C PHE A 146 -4.35 -1.21 16.62
N LYS A 147 -4.46 -0.19 17.47
CA LYS A 147 -4.93 1.15 17.08
C LYS A 147 -4.12 1.74 15.92
N GLU A 148 -2.79 1.58 15.94
CA GLU A 148 -1.91 2.01 14.84
C GLU A 148 -2.32 1.35 13.52
N THR A 149 -2.50 0.02 13.53
CA THR A 149 -2.87 -0.74 12.34
C THR A 149 -4.29 -0.44 11.87
N SER A 150 -5.23 -0.22 12.78
CA SER A 150 -6.60 0.19 12.44
C SER A 150 -6.60 1.53 11.70
N GLN A 151 -5.96 2.54 12.25
CA GLN A 151 -5.85 3.87 11.65
C GLN A 151 -5.09 3.85 10.32
N TYR A 152 -4.04 3.03 10.23
CA TYR A 152 -3.30 2.81 8.99
C TYR A 152 -4.20 2.22 7.90
N THR A 153 -4.93 1.16 8.24
CA THR A 153 -5.83 0.47 7.32
C THR A 153 -6.89 1.42 6.77
N GLU A 154 -7.53 2.19 7.64
CA GLU A 154 -8.52 3.19 7.25
C GLU A 154 -7.91 4.26 6.31
N LYS A 155 -6.71 4.75 6.63
CA LYS A 155 -6.01 5.76 5.83
C LYS A 155 -5.65 5.25 4.45
N VAL A 156 -5.13 4.03 4.34
CA VAL A 156 -4.80 3.42 3.03
C VAL A 156 -6.06 3.20 2.21
N LEU A 157 -7.13 2.65 2.80
CA LEU A 157 -8.41 2.46 2.11
C LEU A 157 -9.03 3.78 1.64
N LYS A 158 -8.93 4.85 2.43
CA LYS A 158 -9.37 6.19 2.03
C LYS A 158 -8.56 6.70 0.84
N ASN A 159 -7.23 6.59 0.90
CA ASN A 159 -6.36 6.99 -0.20
C ASN A 159 -6.66 6.17 -1.47
N TYR A 160 -6.86 4.86 -1.34
CA TYR A 160 -7.16 3.98 -2.46
C TYR A 160 -8.46 4.37 -3.18
N ARG A 161 -9.55 4.60 -2.43
CA ARG A 161 -10.80 5.10 -2.99
C ARG A 161 -10.61 6.43 -3.71
N LYS A 162 -9.79 7.32 -3.15
CA LYS A 162 -9.55 8.63 -3.75
C LYS A 162 -8.72 8.54 -5.04
N TYR A 163 -7.71 7.68 -5.10
CA TYR A 163 -6.99 7.41 -6.35
C TYR A 163 -7.92 6.87 -7.44
N ILE A 164 -8.80 5.92 -7.10
CA ILE A 164 -9.80 5.40 -8.06
C ILE A 164 -10.75 6.53 -8.53
N GLU A 165 -11.24 7.36 -7.63
CA GLU A 165 -12.09 8.51 -7.98
C GLU A 165 -11.41 9.45 -8.99
N ILE A 166 -10.16 9.86 -8.69
CA ILE A 166 -9.42 10.84 -9.49
C ILE A 166 -8.98 10.27 -10.86
N TYR A 167 -8.49 9.03 -10.89
CA TYR A 167 -7.79 8.50 -12.06
C TYR A 167 -8.62 7.52 -12.90
N VAL A 168 -9.71 6.98 -12.38
CA VAL A 168 -10.59 6.06 -13.09
C VAL A 168 -11.91 6.72 -13.47
N TYR A 169 -12.57 7.38 -12.51
CA TYR A 169 -13.92 7.91 -12.72
C TYR A 169 -13.98 9.38 -13.14
N SER A 170 -12.91 10.16 -12.95
CA SER A 170 -12.84 11.57 -13.34
C SER A 170 -12.34 11.78 -14.79
N LYS A 171 -12.60 10.82 -15.70
CA LYS A 171 -12.27 10.93 -17.12
C LYS A 171 -13.39 11.60 -17.89
#